data_31e2977e36f6908c0645faf8edb08b22
#
_entry.id   31e2977e36f6908c0645faf8edb08b22
#
_cell.length_a   1.000
_cell.length_b   1.000
_cell.length_c   1.000
_cell.angle_alpha   90.00
_cell.angle_beta   90.00
_cell.angle_gamma   90.00
#
_symmetry.space_group_name_H-M   'P 1'
#
loop_
_entity.id
_entity.type
_entity.pdbx_description
1 polymer ?
#
loop_
_entity_poly.entity_id
_entity_poly.type
_entity_poly.pdbx_seq_one_letter_code
_entity_poly.pdbx_strand_id
1 'polypeptide(L)'
;MFTRHKGEVFLVIGAIAFALNGIVAKMVMQNGLSEWRMLQVRTGGAFVLLFIYVLLTNYKSLKVKLNEWPLLIAYSFIGYALVQFGYFIAISRMHVSMALIIEFTAPIWIVLWIKYVRKSFVPKDMWIAISLAFVGMLLLAQVWDGMTLDTL
;
A
#
# COMPACT_ATOMS: atom_id res chain seq x y z
N MET A 1 23.61 -9.40 -16.25
CA MET A 1 22.35 -9.11 -16.96
C MET A 1 21.14 -9.85 -16.36
N PHE A 2 21.30 -11.02 -15.81
CA PHE A 2 20.24 -11.86 -15.21
C PHE A 2 19.61 -11.35 -13.88
N THR A 3 20.27 -10.46 -13.17
CA THR A 3 19.79 -9.94 -11.86
C THR A 3 18.79 -8.79 -11.99
N ARG A 4 18.81 -8.03 -13.08
CA ARG A 4 17.94 -6.88 -13.32
C ARG A 4 16.49 -7.32 -13.56
N HIS A 5 16.28 -8.36 -14.37
CA HIS A 5 14.93 -8.87 -14.67
C HIS A 5 14.25 -9.58 -13.49
N LYS A 6 15.01 -10.12 -12.55
CA LYS A 6 14.42 -10.72 -11.33
C LYS A 6 13.66 -9.69 -10.50
N GLY A 7 14.21 -8.49 -10.34
CA GLY A 7 13.53 -7.40 -9.60
C GLY A 7 12.23 -6.97 -10.27
N GLU A 8 12.21 -6.87 -11.60
CA GLU A 8 11.02 -6.52 -12.37
C GLU A 8 9.92 -7.58 -12.24
N VAL A 9 10.30 -8.87 -12.31
CA VAL A 9 9.37 -9.99 -12.11
C VAL A 9 8.76 -9.98 -10.70
N PHE A 10 9.58 -9.77 -9.66
CA PHE A 10 9.08 -9.68 -8.29
C PHE A 10 8.16 -8.48 -8.09
N LEU A 11 8.42 -7.35 -8.75
CA LEU A 11 7.55 -6.18 -8.74
C LEU A 11 6.19 -6.49 -9.35
N VAL A 12 6.14 -7.15 -10.50
CA VAL A 12 4.89 -7.53 -11.16
C VAL A 12 4.10 -8.52 -10.31
N ILE A 13 4.75 -9.55 -9.77
CA ILE A 13 4.10 -10.52 -8.87
C ILE A 13 3.54 -9.81 -7.63
N GLY A 14 4.32 -8.90 -7.03
CA GLY A 14 3.87 -8.10 -5.89
C GLY A 14 2.67 -7.22 -6.21
N ALA A 15 2.66 -6.58 -7.38
CA ALA A 15 1.53 -5.75 -7.83
C ALA A 15 0.26 -6.56 -8.04
N ILE A 16 0.36 -7.74 -8.67
CA ILE A 16 -0.77 -8.66 -8.84
C ILE A 16 -1.31 -9.13 -7.49
N ALA A 17 -0.42 -9.56 -6.59
CA ALA A 17 -0.81 -10.00 -5.26
C ALA A 17 -1.49 -8.88 -4.46
N PHE A 18 -1.00 -7.63 -4.59
CA PHE A 18 -1.60 -6.47 -3.96
C PHE A 18 -3.01 -6.16 -4.50
N ALA A 19 -3.20 -6.22 -5.82
CA ALA A 19 -4.49 -6.00 -6.46
C ALA A 19 -5.53 -7.06 -6.03
N LEU A 20 -5.15 -8.34 -6.05
CA LEU A 20 -6.00 -9.44 -5.60
C LEU A 20 -6.40 -9.29 -4.12
N ASN A 21 -5.47 -8.85 -3.28
CA ASN A 21 -5.72 -8.64 -1.88
C ASN A 21 -6.80 -7.55 -1.61
N GLY A 22 -6.84 -6.47 -2.39
CA GLY A 22 -7.90 -5.45 -2.28
C GLY A 22 -9.28 -6.00 -2.62
N ILE A 23 -9.38 -6.80 -3.69
CA ILE A 23 -10.64 -7.43 -4.11
C ILE A 23 -11.14 -8.42 -3.06
N VAL A 24 -10.26 -9.31 -2.59
CA VAL A 24 -10.60 -10.30 -1.55
C VAL A 24 -11.02 -9.60 -0.26
N ALA A 25 -10.32 -8.54 0.16
CA ALA A 25 -10.68 -7.77 1.34
C ALA A 25 -12.09 -7.19 1.24
N LYS A 26 -12.44 -6.60 0.09
CA LYS A 26 -13.80 -6.07 -0.15
C LYS A 26 -14.85 -7.18 -0.09
N MET A 27 -14.63 -8.30 -0.76
CA MET A 27 -15.56 -9.44 -0.73
C MET A 27 -15.81 -9.96 0.68
N VAL A 28 -14.76 -10.09 1.49
CA VAL A 28 -14.87 -10.58 2.87
C VAL A 28 -15.61 -9.58 3.76
N MET A 29 -15.38 -8.28 3.58
CA MET A 29 -16.08 -7.23 4.32
C MET A 29 -17.57 -7.15 3.93
N GLN A 30 -17.91 -7.34 2.66
CA GLN A 30 -19.31 -7.42 2.21
C GLN A 30 -20.07 -8.61 2.82
N ASN A 31 -19.36 -9.67 3.23
CA ASN A 31 -19.94 -10.81 3.94
C ASN A 31 -20.00 -10.61 5.48
N GLY A 32 -19.92 -9.36 5.96
CA GLY A 32 -20.14 -9.00 7.36
C GLY A 32 -18.90 -8.93 8.25
N LEU A 33 -17.71 -9.02 7.68
CA LEU A 33 -16.48 -8.79 8.45
C LEU A 33 -16.24 -7.28 8.59
N SER A 34 -16.13 -6.79 9.83
CA SER A 34 -15.82 -5.38 10.07
C SER A 34 -14.37 -5.04 9.69
N GLU A 35 -14.13 -3.76 9.34
CA GLU A 35 -12.82 -3.23 8.95
C GLU A 35 -11.74 -3.53 10.00
N TRP A 36 -12.09 -3.42 11.28
CA TRP A 36 -11.21 -3.76 12.40
C TRP A 36 -10.80 -5.23 12.42
N ARG A 37 -11.73 -6.13 12.21
CA ARG A 37 -11.44 -7.57 12.15
C ARG A 37 -10.61 -7.90 10.93
N MET A 38 -10.87 -7.27 9.79
CA MET A 38 -10.09 -7.45 8.59
C MET A 38 -8.63 -7.00 8.81
N LEU A 39 -8.43 -5.83 9.44
CA LEU A 39 -7.11 -5.34 9.79
C LEU A 39 -6.37 -6.31 10.73
N GLN A 40 -7.05 -6.81 11.77
CA GLN A 40 -6.45 -7.75 12.73
C GLN A 40 -6.04 -9.06 12.07
N VAL A 41 -6.92 -9.67 11.27
CA VAL A 41 -6.64 -10.95 10.58
C VAL A 41 -5.48 -10.78 9.62
N ARG A 42 -5.48 -9.73 8.82
CA ARG A 42 -4.42 -9.45 7.85
C ARG A 42 -3.08 -9.19 8.55
N THR A 43 -3.06 -8.30 9.53
CA THR A 43 -1.82 -7.94 10.23
C THR A 43 -1.32 -9.08 11.09
N GLY A 44 -2.20 -9.78 11.80
CA GLY A 44 -1.85 -10.93 12.62
C GLY A 44 -1.34 -12.10 11.78
N GLY A 45 -2.00 -12.41 10.67
CA GLY A 45 -1.55 -13.44 9.73
C GLY A 45 -0.19 -13.11 9.12
N ALA A 46 0.00 -11.89 8.64
CA ALA A 46 1.30 -11.44 8.11
C ALA A 46 2.39 -11.48 9.18
N PHE A 47 2.09 -11.05 10.40
CA PHE A 47 3.03 -11.11 11.52
C PHE A 47 3.48 -12.54 11.81
N VAL A 48 2.54 -13.48 11.94
CA VAL A 48 2.86 -14.88 12.23
C VAL A 48 3.76 -15.48 11.15
N LEU A 49 3.38 -15.30 9.87
CA LEU A 49 4.14 -15.83 8.74
C LEU A 49 5.55 -15.23 8.66
N LEU A 50 5.67 -13.91 8.77
CA LEU A 50 6.97 -13.23 8.72
C LEU A 50 7.82 -13.55 9.95
N PHE A 51 7.21 -13.64 11.12
CA PHE A 51 7.92 -13.98 12.35
C PHE A 51 8.53 -15.39 12.27
N ILE A 52 7.74 -16.37 11.83
CA ILE A 52 8.23 -17.75 11.61
C ILE A 52 9.34 -17.73 10.55
N TYR A 53 9.15 -17.05 9.43
CA TYR A 53 10.15 -16.95 8.37
C TYR A 53 11.48 -16.38 8.88
N VAL A 54 11.44 -15.25 9.59
CA VAL A 54 12.65 -14.60 10.13
C VAL A 54 13.31 -15.47 11.23
N LEU A 55 12.51 -16.14 12.06
CA LEU A 55 13.00 -17.05 13.07
C LEU A 55 13.80 -18.21 12.48
N LEU A 56 13.32 -18.76 11.35
CA LEU A 56 13.96 -19.89 10.66
C LEU A 56 15.16 -19.45 9.82
N THR A 57 15.14 -18.24 9.25
CA THR A 57 16.20 -17.77 8.33
C THR A 57 17.26 -16.94 9.02
N ASN A 58 16.86 -16.00 9.88
CA ASN A 58 17.79 -15.07 10.52
C ASN A 58 17.26 -14.51 11.86
N TYR A 59 17.23 -15.34 12.89
CA TYR A 59 16.75 -14.95 14.21
C TYR A 59 17.51 -13.75 14.85
N LYS A 60 18.77 -13.51 14.41
CA LYS A 60 19.56 -12.37 14.88
C LYS A 60 18.99 -11.03 14.47
N SER A 61 18.23 -10.98 13.36
CA SER A 61 17.56 -9.76 12.88
C SER A 61 16.41 -9.31 13.78
N LEU A 62 15.91 -10.18 14.67
CA LEU A 62 14.86 -9.84 15.63
C LEU A 62 15.37 -9.00 16.81
N LYS A 63 16.69 -8.86 16.95
CA LYS A 63 17.28 -8.04 18.01
C LYS A 63 17.21 -6.56 17.62
N VAL A 64 16.24 -5.86 18.20
CA VAL A 64 16.06 -4.42 18.03
C VAL A 64 16.74 -3.69 19.19
N LYS A 65 17.47 -2.61 18.89
CA LYS A 65 18.08 -1.76 19.92
C LYS A 65 16.99 -0.96 20.63
N LEU A 66 17.15 -0.78 21.95
CA LEU A 66 16.18 -0.03 22.77
C LEU A 66 15.87 1.38 22.25
N ASN A 67 16.86 2.04 21.66
CA ASN A 67 16.71 3.37 21.07
C ASN A 67 15.84 3.40 19.79
N GLU A 68 15.62 2.26 19.14
CA GLU A 68 14.84 2.14 17.92
C GLU A 68 13.35 1.88 18.19
N TRP A 69 13.01 1.45 19.42
CA TRP A 69 11.64 1.12 19.81
C TRP A 69 10.63 2.27 19.64
N PRO A 70 10.93 3.52 20.07
CA PRO A 70 9.97 4.62 19.90
C PRO A 70 9.65 4.88 18.44
N LEU A 71 10.68 4.82 17.57
CA LEU A 71 10.51 5.00 16.13
C LEU A 71 9.70 3.86 15.50
N LEU A 72 9.96 2.62 15.92
CA LEU A 72 9.22 1.45 15.43
C LEU A 72 7.76 1.49 15.85
N ILE A 73 7.47 1.87 17.10
CA ILE A 73 6.09 2.02 17.59
C ILE A 73 5.37 3.12 16.83
N ALA A 74 5.99 4.30 16.68
CA ALA A 74 5.42 5.41 15.93
C ALA A 74 5.14 5.02 14.46
N TYR A 75 6.09 4.37 13.80
CA TYR A 75 5.94 3.89 12.43
C TYR A 75 4.84 2.83 12.32
N SER A 76 4.77 1.88 13.24
CA SER A 76 3.76 0.82 13.23
C SER A 76 2.35 1.38 13.43
N PHE A 77 2.18 2.33 14.33
CA PHE A 77 0.87 2.91 14.64
C PHE A 77 0.44 3.95 13.60
N ILE A 78 1.27 4.94 13.32
CA ILE A 78 0.95 6.07 12.44
C ILE A 78 1.19 5.68 10.98
N GLY A 79 2.35 5.10 10.67
CA GLY A 79 2.74 4.80 9.30
C GLY A 79 2.04 3.57 8.72
N TYR A 80 1.64 2.62 9.54
CA TYR A 80 1.02 1.39 9.06
C TYR A 80 -0.45 1.24 9.50
N ALA A 81 -0.73 1.20 10.81
CA ALA A 81 -2.06 0.86 11.29
C ALA A 81 -3.13 1.89 10.88
N LEU A 82 -2.84 3.19 11.00
CA LEU A 82 -3.78 4.25 10.59
C LEU A 82 -4.01 4.27 9.08
N VAL A 83 -2.95 4.10 8.29
CA VAL A 83 -3.05 4.07 6.82
C VAL A 83 -3.87 2.87 6.37
N GLN A 84 -3.60 1.69 6.91
CA GLN A 84 -4.33 0.48 6.57
C GLN A 84 -5.79 0.53 7.01
N PHE A 85 -6.05 1.07 8.19
CA PHE A 85 -7.41 1.24 8.67
C PHE A 85 -8.20 2.23 7.80
N GLY A 86 -7.59 3.37 7.45
CA GLY A 86 -8.18 4.33 6.51
C GLY A 86 -8.48 3.71 5.15
N TYR A 87 -7.57 2.88 4.63
CA TYR A 87 -7.79 2.14 3.38
C TYR A 87 -8.99 1.19 3.47
N PHE A 88 -9.13 0.42 4.56
CA PHE A 88 -10.27 -0.48 4.72
C PHE A 88 -11.60 0.27 4.87
N ILE A 89 -11.63 1.39 5.57
CA ILE A 89 -12.82 2.25 5.61
C ILE A 89 -13.16 2.76 4.19
N ALA A 90 -12.15 3.16 3.43
CA ALA A 90 -12.39 3.63 2.07
C ALA A 90 -13.00 2.53 1.18
N ILE A 91 -12.40 1.33 1.14
CA ILE A 91 -12.92 0.24 0.28
C ILE A 91 -14.24 -0.36 0.78
N SER A 92 -14.61 -0.18 2.04
CA SER A 92 -15.94 -0.59 2.53
C SER A 92 -17.05 0.33 2.04
N ARG A 93 -16.71 1.61 1.77
CA ARG A 93 -17.67 2.66 1.40
C ARG A 93 -17.64 3.07 -0.06
N MET A 94 -16.61 2.69 -0.82
CA MET A 94 -16.44 3.05 -2.22
C MET A 94 -15.85 1.90 -3.04
N HIS A 95 -15.80 2.06 -4.36
CA HIS A 95 -15.11 1.09 -5.21
C HIS A 95 -13.63 1.02 -4.88
N VAL A 96 -13.06 -0.20 -4.91
CA VAL A 96 -11.63 -0.44 -4.64
C VAL A 96 -10.74 0.41 -5.53
N SER A 97 -11.13 0.59 -6.81
CA SER A 97 -10.40 1.43 -7.77
C SER A 97 -10.28 2.88 -7.31
N MET A 98 -11.35 3.45 -6.72
CA MET A 98 -11.35 4.81 -6.21
C MET A 98 -10.44 4.96 -4.98
N ALA A 99 -10.51 4.01 -4.05
CA ALA A 99 -9.63 3.99 -2.89
C ALA A 99 -8.16 3.90 -3.31
N LEU A 100 -7.85 3.06 -4.30
CA LEU A 100 -6.50 2.94 -4.85
C LEU A 100 -6.02 4.21 -5.54
N ILE A 101 -6.88 4.94 -6.28
CA ILE A 101 -6.49 6.22 -6.89
C ILE A 101 -6.05 7.21 -5.81
N ILE A 102 -6.82 7.32 -4.72
CA ILE A 102 -6.48 8.20 -3.61
C ILE A 102 -5.15 7.78 -2.97
N GLU A 103 -4.96 6.50 -2.70
CA GLU A 103 -3.74 5.95 -2.12
C GLU A 103 -2.51 6.21 -3.02
N PHE A 104 -2.64 5.99 -4.31
CA PHE A 104 -1.57 6.19 -5.29
C PHE A 104 -1.30 7.66 -5.65
N THR A 105 -2.00 8.63 -5.06
CA THR A 105 -1.54 10.03 -5.08
C THR A 105 -0.31 10.25 -4.20
N ALA A 106 -0.04 9.37 -3.23
CA ALA A 106 1.09 9.51 -2.31
C ALA A 106 2.46 9.73 -2.99
N PRO A 107 2.84 9.03 -4.07
CA PRO A 107 4.08 9.29 -4.79
C PRO A 107 4.20 10.72 -5.31
N ILE A 108 3.08 11.35 -5.72
CA ILE A 108 3.07 12.74 -6.17
C ILE A 108 3.48 13.67 -5.03
N TRP A 109 2.88 13.48 -3.86
CA TRP A 109 3.19 14.27 -2.67
C TRP A 109 4.64 14.08 -2.20
N ILE A 110 5.16 12.86 -2.28
CA ILE A 110 6.56 12.56 -1.95
C ILE A 110 7.51 13.31 -2.88
N VAL A 111 7.25 13.31 -4.19
CA VAL A 111 8.09 14.02 -5.16
C VAL A 111 8.01 15.52 -4.99
N LEU A 112 6.82 16.07 -4.74
CA LEU A 112 6.64 17.49 -4.41
C LEU A 112 7.42 17.86 -3.15
N TRP A 113 7.34 17.04 -2.10
CA TRP A 113 8.11 17.23 -0.87
C TRP A 113 9.63 17.23 -1.11
N ILE A 114 10.14 16.26 -1.87
CA ILE A 114 11.55 16.17 -2.22
C ILE A 114 12.00 17.42 -2.98
N LYS A 115 11.19 17.88 -3.94
CA LYS A 115 11.51 19.04 -4.77
C LYS A 115 11.45 20.36 -4.01
N TYR A 116 10.36 20.60 -3.27
CA TYR A 116 10.09 21.91 -2.68
C TYR A 116 10.62 22.07 -1.24
N VAL A 117 10.56 21.01 -0.44
CA VAL A 117 10.98 21.06 0.96
C VAL A 117 12.43 20.64 1.11
N ARG A 118 12.81 19.49 0.54
CA ARG A 118 14.21 19.03 0.57
C ARG A 118 15.11 19.73 -0.45
N LYS A 119 14.52 20.48 -1.40
CA LYS A 119 15.25 21.16 -2.48
C LYS A 119 16.24 20.26 -3.22
N SER A 120 15.92 18.98 -3.30
CA SER A 120 16.74 17.98 -3.95
C SER A 120 16.35 17.84 -5.42
N PHE A 121 17.32 17.48 -6.25
CA PHE A 121 17.08 17.25 -7.68
C PHE A 121 16.15 16.06 -7.89
N VAL A 122 15.11 16.26 -8.69
CA VAL A 122 14.16 15.20 -9.11
C VAL A 122 14.37 14.97 -10.62
N PRO A 123 14.80 13.77 -11.05
CA PRO A 123 15.00 13.45 -12.46
C PRO A 123 13.69 13.58 -13.25
N LYS A 124 13.80 13.96 -14.52
CA LYS A 124 12.64 14.10 -15.43
C LYS A 124 11.88 12.78 -15.61
N ASP A 125 12.59 11.67 -15.62
CA ASP A 125 12.02 10.33 -15.77
C ASP A 125 11.03 10.00 -14.63
N MET A 126 11.28 10.52 -13.43
CA MET A 126 10.39 10.34 -12.28
C MET A 126 9.05 11.07 -12.49
N TRP A 127 9.07 12.27 -13.09
CA TRP A 127 7.85 13.00 -13.46
C TRP A 127 7.05 12.27 -14.53
N ILE A 128 7.74 11.76 -15.55
CA ILE A 128 7.11 10.97 -16.62
C ILE A 128 6.46 9.71 -16.03
N ALA A 129 7.18 8.98 -15.18
CA ALA A 129 6.66 7.77 -14.54
C ALA A 129 5.41 8.04 -13.69
N ILE A 130 5.41 9.11 -12.89
CA ILE A 130 4.25 9.49 -12.07
C ILE A 130 3.07 9.90 -12.94
N SER A 131 3.31 10.69 -13.99
CA SER A 131 2.25 11.11 -14.91
C SER A 131 1.63 9.92 -15.62
N LEU A 132 2.43 8.98 -16.12
CA LEU A 132 1.95 7.75 -16.76
C LEU A 132 1.16 6.86 -15.78
N ALA A 133 1.65 6.70 -14.55
CA ALA A 133 0.95 5.95 -13.53
C ALA A 133 -0.42 6.59 -13.19
N PHE A 134 -0.45 7.92 -13.06
CA PHE A 134 -1.68 8.64 -12.76
C PHE A 134 -2.70 8.54 -13.90
N VAL A 135 -2.26 8.73 -15.16
CA VAL A 135 -3.11 8.54 -16.33
C VAL A 135 -3.64 7.10 -16.41
N GLY A 136 -2.79 6.10 -16.19
CA GLY A 136 -3.20 4.70 -16.15
C GLY A 136 -4.26 4.42 -15.07
N MET A 137 -4.15 5.03 -13.90
CA MET A 137 -5.15 4.91 -12.83
C MET A 137 -6.48 5.57 -13.21
N LEU A 138 -6.45 6.75 -13.83
CA LEU A 138 -7.68 7.42 -14.31
C LEU A 138 -8.39 6.59 -15.37
N LEU A 139 -7.63 5.96 -16.27
CA LEU A 139 -8.17 5.04 -17.28
C LEU A 139 -8.84 3.83 -16.64
N LEU A 140 -8.20 3.22 -15.65
CA LEU A 140 -8.74 2.05 -14.95
C LEU A 140 -9.99 2.37 -14.11
N ALA A 141 -10.08 3.58 -13.58
CA ALA A 141 -11.20 4.00 -12.76
C ALA A 141 -12.45 4.37 -13.55
N GLN A 142 -12.37 4.37 -14.88
CA GLN A 142 -13.50 4.75 -15.76
C GLN A 142 -14.15 6.07 -15.32
N VAL A 143 -13.32 7.07 -14.99
CA VAL A 143 -13.80 8.36 -14.43
C VAL A 143 -14.82 9.05 -15.33
N TRP A 144 -14.82 8.72 -16.62
CA TRP A 144 -15.76 9.25 -17.62
C TRP A 144 -17.14 8.57 -17.65
N ASP A 145 -17.32 7.37 -17.07
CA ASP A 145 -18.63 6.70 -17.04
C ASP A 145 -19.53 7.17 -15.89
N GLY A 146 -19.16 8.29 -15.30
CA GLY A 146 -19.82 8.87 -14.14
C GLY A 146 -19.41 8.18 -12.86
N MET A 147 -18.87 8.95 -11.92
CA MET A 147 -18.67 8.49 -10.55
C MET A 147 -20.04 8.25 -9.91
N THR A 148 -20.66 7.12 -10.19
CA THR A 148 -21.72 6.63 -9.32
C THR A 148 -21.06 6.26 -8.02
N LEU A 149 -20.99 7.23 -7.10
CA LEU A 149 -20.98 6.92 -5.70
C LEU A 149 -22.24 6.08 -5.52
N ASP A 150 -22.09 4.76 -5.36
CA ASP A 150 -23.20 3.96 -4.92
C ASP A 150 -23.63 4.57 -3.58
N THR A 151 -24.64 5.41 -3.68
CA THR A 151 -25.38 5.88 -2.54
C THR A 151 -25.88 4.64 -1.82
N LEU A 152 -25.37 4.45 -0.62
CA LEU A 152 -25.83 3.65 0.50
C LEU A 152 -27.16 2.93 0.29
#